data_2c0d2768d390f9a041265d6d69496f98
#
_entry.id   2c0d2768d390f9a041265d6d69496f98
#
_cell.length_a   1.000
_cell.length_b   1.000
_cell.length_c   1.000
_cell.angle_alpha   90.00
_cell.angle_beta   90.00
_cell.angle_gamma   90.00
#
_symmetry.space_group_name_H-M   'P 1'
#
loop_
_entity.id
_entity.type
_entity.pdbx_description
1 polymer ?
#
loop_
_entity_poly.entity_id
_entity_poly.type
_entity_poly.pdbx_seq_one_letter_code
_entity_poly.pdbx_strand_id
1 'polypeptide(L)'
;MNKKETSSSYSHILKYTSIFGGVQGLVILIGMVRNKLIALLLGPQGMGLMALFNSTVRLISDTTGLGLGVSAVRELSRLYDEEHHEELKSRIELIRSWSVITACLGFVLCVVLSPLINHYSFSWGNHTLHFMLLAPIIALTALSAGELSILKATRKLRRLAEISIYGVLCALVTSVPLYYIFGESAIVPSLIIIALSQFIITITYSFHYYPYRVHFDSATFSEAKPMLRLGISFLGAGIMGSGSDFIVRSFLNYEGSLDDVGLYNAGYMITMTYAGVIFSAMETDYFPRLSSVGNNVEERNLLVNRQLEVSLLLISPLLILLMSTLPIALPLLYSDAFLDVLPMVKVAIFAMFMRSLELPVSYIALSRGDSKVFFLLEMTYYLLFITMFWLGYKNAYLFGIGLGLVVTGLLFNLILYAFAYQKYSFCISKRMLLYLAIQLFLAGLVYFISSNSNTLLSWSIQVAAIVASSCFSFYILRNSISGIFKRK
;
A
#
# COMPACT_ATOMS: atom_id res chain seq x y z
N MET A 1 -23.35 32.26 -0.65
CA MET A 1 -22.22 31.61 0.10
C MET A 1 -21.10 32.62 0.27
N ASN A 2 -20.79 32.99 1.51
CA ASN A 2 -19.90 34.12 1.83
C ASN A 2 -18.42 33.78 1.55
N LYS A 3 -17.71 34.64 0.80
CA LYS A 3 -16.24 34.49 0.50
C LYS A 3 -15.36 34.29 1.76
N LYS A 4 -15.81 34.69 2.93
CA LYS A 4 -15.11 34.49 4.23
C LYS A 4 -15.25 33.04 4.74
N GLU A 5 -16.35 32.35 4.52
CA GLU A 5 -16.55 30.95 4.93
C GLU A 5 -15.75 29.99 4.04
N THR A 6 -15.67 30.26 2.73
CA THR A 6 -14.82 29.46 1.81
C THR A 6 -13.33 29.62 2.11
N SER A 7 -12.83 30.81 2.43
CA SER A 7 -11.41 31.02 2.76
C SER A 7 -11.01 30.39 4.11
N SER A 8 -11.90 30.41 5.09
CA SER A 8 -11.72 29.74 6.39
C SER A 8 -11.68 28.21 6.22
N SER A 9 -12.57 27.64 5.41
CA SER A 9 -12.61 26.21 5.13
C SER A 9 -11.36 25.74 4.39
N TYR A 10 -10.87 26.48 3.39
CA TYR A 10 -9.63 26.17 2.66
C TYR A 10 -8.38 26.22 3.56
N SER A 11 -8.25 27.24 4.38
CA SER A 11 -7.15 27.38 5.33
C SER A 11 -7.15 26.24 6.38
N HIS A 12 -8.32 25.85 6.83
CA HIS A 12 -8.51 24.73 7.75
C HIS A 12 -8.12 23.38 7.11
N ILE A 13 -8.58 23.11 5.89
CA ILE A 13 -8.25 21.90 5.13
C ILE A 13 -6.74 21.83 4.87
N LEU A 14 -6.12 22.91 4.37
CA LEU A 14 -4.68 22.97 4.12
C LEU A 14 -3.85 22.72 5.38
N LYS A 15 -4.23 23.32 6.51
CA LYS A 15 -3.55 23.15 7.79
C LYS A 15 -3.60 21.69 8.26
N TYR A 16 -4.76 21.03 8.21
CA TYR A 16 -4.89 19.64 8.64
C TYR A 16 -4.23 18.65 7.67
N THR A 17 -4.32 18.90 6.36
CA THR A 17 -3.64 18.08 5.34
C THR A 17 -2.12 18.18 5.48
N SER A 18 -1.58 19.37 5.74
CA SER A 18 -0.14 19.56 5.95
C SER A 18 0.35 18.90 7.24
N ILE A 19 -0.42 18.99 8.32
CA ILE A 19 -0.10 18.32 9.60
C ILE A 19 -0.13 16.80 9.41
N PHE A 20 -1.18 16.28 8.77
CA PHE A 20 -1.32 14.84 8.55
C PHE A 20 -0.24 14.30 7.60
N GLY A 21 0.08 15.04 6.53
CA GLY A 21 1.18 14.70 5.62
C GLY A 21 2.54 14.72 6.32
N GLY A 22 2.80 15.71 7.16
CA GLY A 22 4.03 15.78 7.98
C GLY A 22 4.14 14.61 8.96
N VAL A 23 3.02 14.24 9.61
CA VAL A 23 2.97 13.06 10.50
C VAL A 23 3.25 11.78 9.74
N GLN A 24 2.68 11.58 8.55
CA GLN A 24 2.95 10.40 7.73
C GLN A 24 4.43 10.33 7.32
N GLY A 25 5.02 11.47 6.96
CA GLY A 25 6.46 11.54 6.69
C GLY A 25 7.31 11.11 7.89
N LEU A 26 6.97 11.58 9.09
CA LEU A 26 7.65 11.20 10.33
C LEU A 26 7.48 9.70 10.63
N VAL A 27 6.29 9.15 10.47
CA VAL A 27 6.00 7.70 10.65
C VAL A 27 6.85 6.86 9.69
N ILE A 28 6.97 7.29 8.42
CA ILE A 28 7.82 6.61 7.43
C ILE A 28 9.28 6.66 7.85
N LEU A 29 9.79 7.82 8.27
CA LEU A 29 11.18 7.97 8.71
C LEU A 29 11.52 7.08 9.92
N ILE A 30 10.66 7.07 10.95
CA ILE A 30 10.83 6.20 12.11
C ILE A 30 10.75 4.72 11.69
N GLY A 31 9.84 4.39 10.76
CA GLY A 31 9.72 3.05 10.17
C GLY A 31 10.98 2.63 9.42
N MET A 32 11.61 3.53 8.66
CA MET A 32 12.89 3.27 7.98
C MET A 32 14.01 3.00 8.98
N VAL A 33 14.12 3.81 10.04
CA VAL A 33 15.11 3.59 11.12
C VAL A 33 14.89 2.24 11.79
N ARG A 34 13.63 1.90 12.11
CA ARG A 34 13.28 0.60 12.67
C ARG A 34 13.67 -0.55 11.72
N ASN A 35 13.32 -0.46 10.45
CA ASN A 35 13.67 -1.48 9.45
C ASN A 35 15.19 -1.66 9.31
N LYS A 36 15.95 -0.55 9.34
CA LYS A 36 17.43 -0.59 9.36
C LYS A 36 17.95 -1.38 10.55
N LEU A 37 17.46 -1.08 11.75
CA LEU A 37 17.90 -1.76 12.98
C LEU A 37 17.53 -3.24 12.96
N ILE A 38 16.33 -3.58 12.49
CA ILE A 38 15.91 -4.97 12.32
C ILE A 38 16.78 -5.70 11.31
N ALA A 39 17.10 -5.07 10.18
CA ALA A 39 17.96 -5.65 9.15
C ALA A 39 19.39 -5.92 9.65
N LEU A 40 19.91 -5.06 10.53
CA LEU A 40 21.21 -5.25 11.17
C LEU A 40 21.20 -6.37 12.21
N LEU A 41 20.12 -6.52 12.96
CA LEU A 41 20.00 -7.48 14.06
C LEU A 41 19.60 -8.89 13.58
N LEU A 42 18.69 -8.98 12.62
CA LEU A 42 18.09 -10.24 12.18
C LEU A 42 18.55 -10.69 10.77
N GLY A 43 19.20 -9.81 10.01
CA GLY A 43 19.58 -10.10 8.63
C GLY A 43 18.40 -10.32 7.68
N PRO A 44 18.69 -10.82 6.44
CA PRO A 44 17.64 -11.16 5.48
C PRO A 44 16.69 -12.26 5.97
N GLN A 45 17.24 -13.32 6.61
CA GLN A 45 16.46 -14.46 7.11
C GLN A 45 15.37 -14.04 8.11
N GLY A 46 15.74 -13.30 9.17
CA GLY A 46 14.76 -12.85 10.16
C GLY A 46 13.76 -11.83 9.59
N MET A 47 14.20 -10.96 8.66
CA MET A 47 13.28 -10.08 7.92
C MET A 47 12.33 -10.87 7.02
N GLY A 48 12.78 -11.96 6.41
CA GLY A 48 11.96 -12.88 5.63
C GLY A 48 10.87 -13.54 6.47
N LEU A 49 11.26 -14.08 7.62
CA LEU A 49 10.33 -14.70 8.56
C LEU A 49 9.27 -13.69 9.07
N MET A 50 9.70 -12.48 9.41
CA MET A 50 8.78 -11.42 9.81
C MET A 50 7.84 -11.01 8.67
N ALA A 51 8.33 -10.94 7.43
CA ALA A 51 7.50 -10.61 6.26
C ALA A 51 6.46 -11.70 5.99
N LEU A 52 6.81 -12.97 6.12
CA LEU A 52 5.90 -14.11 5.96
C LEU A 52 4.80 -14.09 7.03
N PHE A 53 5.15 -13.89 8.31
CA PHE A 53 4.15 -13.79 9.38
C PHE A 53 3.23 -12.58 9.18
N ASN A 54 3.76 -11.42 8.81
CA ASN A 54 2.94 -10.23 8.53
C ASN A 54 2.00 -10.43 7.34
N SER A 55 2.43 -11.12 6.27
CA SER A 55 1.56 -11.43 5.14
C SER A 55 0.43 -12.39 5.52
N THR A 56 0.71 -13.35 6.40
CA THR A 56 -0.30 -14.26 6.99
C THR A 56 -1.32 -13.50 7.82
N VAL A 57 -0.86 -12.64 8.74
CA VAL A 57 -1.74 -11.80 9.57
C VAL A 57 -2.63 -10.94 8.67
N ARG A 58 -2.05 -10.31 7.64
CA ARG A 58 -2.80 -9.46 6.72
C ARG A 58 -3.85 -10.24 5.93
N LEU A 59 -3.50 -11.41 5.38
CA LEU A 59 -4.45 -12.25 4.64
C LEU A 59 -5.65 -12.65 5.49
N ILE A 60 -5.41 -13.14 6.71
CA ILE A 60 -6.49 -13.57 7.59
C ILE A 60 -7.31 -12.35 8.07
N SER A 61 -6.66 -11.24 8.43
CA SER A 61 -7.35 -10.01 8.84
C SER A 61 -8.22 -9.42 7.73
N ASP A 62 -7.72 -9.38 6.49
CA ASP A 62 -8.50 -8.90 5.35
C ASP A 62 -9.68 -9.83 5.05
N THR A 63 -9.49 -11.15 5.17
CA THR A 63 -10.54 -12.15 4.93
C THR A 63 -11.64 -12.07 6.00
N THR A 64 -11.27 -11.92 7.27
CA THR A 64 -12.22 -11.96 8.40
C THR A 64 -12.79 -10.61 8.78
N GLY A 65 -12.15 -9.52 8.35
CA GLY A 65 -12.56 -8.15 8.66
C GLY A 65 -13.87 -7.69 8.03
N LEU A 66 -14.45 -8.48 7.11
CA LEU A 66 -15.75 -8.24 6.45
C LEU A 66 -15.90 -6.82 5.86
N GLY A 67 -14.79 -6.14 5.54
CA GLY A 67 -14.78 -4.78 5.02
C GLY A 67 -15.31 -3.72 5.99
N LEU A 68 -15.40 -4.04 7.30
CA LEU A 68 -15.90 -3.13 8.34
C LEU A 68 -15.17 -1.79 8.35
N GLY A 69 -13.87 -1.77 8.10
CA GLY A 69 -13.08 -0.55 8.08
C GLY A 69 -13.58 0.51 7.11
N VAL A 70 -14.12 0.09 5.96
CA VAL A 70 -14.65 1.01 4.93
C VAL A 70 -16.11 1.32 5.16
N SER A 71 -16.92 0.28 5.40
CA SER A 71 -18.37 0.43 5.55
C SER A 71 -18.74 1.22 6.81
N ALA A 72 -18.04 0.99 7.93
CA ALA A 72 -18.24 1.72 9.18
C ALA A 72 -17.91 3.21 9.03
N VAL A 73 -16.79 3.55 8.39
CA VAL A 73 -16.42 4.96 8.17
C VAL A 73 -17.50 5.67 7.36
N ARG A 74 -17.99 5.04 6.28
CA ARG A 74 -19.03 5.62 5.43
C ARG A 74 -20.33 5.89 6.19
N GLU A 75 -20.80 4.91 6.97
CA GLU A 75 -22.05 5.00 7.71
C GLU A 75 -21.98 6.02 8.84
N LEU A 76 -20.93 5.94 9.67
CA LEU A 76 -20.75 6.87 10.78
C LEU A 76 -20.49 8.31 10.33
N SER A 77 -19.76 8.53 9.22
CA SER A 77 -19.50 9.88 8.72
C SER A 77 -20.79 10.57 8.30
N ARG A 78 -21.73 9.83 7.68
CA ARG A 78 -23.04 10.37 7.32
C ARG A 78 -23.82 10.81 8.56
N LEU A 79 -23.93 9.96 9.59
CA LEU A 79 -24.65 10.28 10.83
C LEU A 79 -23.98 11.41 11.62
N TYR A 80 -22.66 11.49 11.57
CA TYR A 80 -21.91 12.57 12.21
C TYR A 80 -22.16 13.92 11.54
N ASP A 81 -22.23 13.96 10.21
CA ASP A 81 -22.51 15.18 9.43
C ASP A 81 -23.97 15.64 9.56
N GLU A 82 -24.91 14.70 9.73
CA GLU A 82 -26.33 14.97 9.96
C GLU A 82 -26.67 15.30 11.42
N GLU A 83 -25.68 15.31 12.33
CA GLU A 83 -25.80 15.58 13.77
C GLU A 83 -26.77 14.65 14.53
N HIS A 84 -26.97 13.43 14.01
CA HIS A 84 -27.81 12.40 14.64
C HIS A 84 -27.08 11.68 15.78
N HIS A 85 -26.90 12.36 16.92
CA HIS A 85 -26.01 11.89 18.00
C HIS A 85 -26.46 10.58 18.65
N GLU A 86 -27.74 10.32 18.84
CA GLU A 86 -28.22 9.07 19.46
C GLU A 86 -28.07 7.87 18.50
N GLU A 87 -28.39 8.06 17.23
CA GLU A 87 -28.18 7.03 16.21
C GLU A 87 -26.70 6.75 16.01
N LEU A 88 -25.85 7.79 16.03
CA LEU A 88 -24.40 7.65 15.97
C LEU A 88 -23.85 6.76 17.10
N LYS A 89 -24.31 6.94 18.34
CA LYS A 89 -23.91 6.11 19.48
C LYS A 89 -24.33 4.65 19.27
N SER A 90 -25.57 4.41 18.88
CA SER A 90 -26.09 3.06 18.62
C SER A 90 -25.26 2.38 17.51
N ARG A 91 -24.90 3.08 16.44
CA ARG A 91 -24.06 2.54 15.35
C ARG A 91 -22.62 2.29 15.78
N ILE A 92 -22.07 3.10 16.68
CA ILE A 92 -20.75 2.84 17.29
C ILE A 92 -20.78 1.53 18.09
N GLU A 93 -21.80 1.30 18.89
CA GLU A 93 -21.99 0.06 19.65
C GLU A 93 -22.12 -1.16 18.73
N LEU A 94 -22.86 -1.02 17.62
CA LEU A 94 -22.98 -2.03 16.58
C LEU A 94 -21.61 -2.39 15.96
N ILE A 95 -20.83 -1.39 15.57
CA ILE A 95 -19.51 -1.60 14.97
C ILE A 95 -18.55 -2.29 15.94
N ARG A 96 -18.59 -1.94 17.21
CA ARG A 96 -17.81 -2.60 18.26
C ARG A 96 -18.19 -4.06 18.42
N SER A 97 -19.51 -4.36 18.45
CA SER A 97 -20.00 -5.73 18.53
C SER A 97 -19.51 -6.57 17.35
N TRP A 98 -19.56 -6.01 16.12
CA TRP A 98 -19.04 -6.69 14.94
C TRP A 98 -17.53 -6.77 14.91
N SER A 99 -16.81 -5.81 15.47
CA SER A 99 -15.34 -5.89 15.62
C SER A 99 -14.93 -7.03 16.55
N VAL A 100 -15.71 -7.31 17.60
CA VAL A 100 -15.48 -8.47 18.48
C VAL A 100 -15.77 -9.77 17.72
N ILE A 101 -16.86 -9.83 16.95
CA ILE A 101 -17.21 -11.02 16.15
C ILE A 101 -16.11 -11.33 15.13
N THR A 102 -15.65 -10.31 14.38
CA THR A 102 -14.56 -10.48 13.40
C THR A 102 -13.22 -10.81 14.04
N ALA A 103 -12.94 -10.29 15.23
CA ALA A 103 -11.77 -10.66 16.02
C ALA A 103 -11.79 -12.13 16.44
N CYS A 104 -12.92 -12.61 16.95
CA CYS A 104 -13.11 -14.04 17.30
C CYS A 104 -13.01 -14.92 16.05
N LEU A 105 -13.65 -14.52 14.95
CA LEU A 105 -13.58 -15.24 13.68
C LEU A 105 -12.15 -15.35 13.17
N GLY A 106 -11.41 -14.24 13.16
CA GLY A 106 -10.00 -14.19 12.74
C GLY A 106 -9.10 -15.02 13.63
N PHE A 107 -9.30 -14.95 14.95
CA PHE A 107 -8.58 -15.77 15.91
C PHE A 107 -8.78 -17.27 15.64
N VAL A 108 -10.03 -17.72 15.57
CA VAL A 108 -10.36 -19.13 15.34
C VAL A 108 -9.85 -19.60 13.98
N LEU A 109 -10.07 -18.80 12.91
CA LEU A 109 -9.63 -19.14 11.57
C LEU A 109 -8.10 -19.27 11.50
N CYS A 110 -7.35 -18.40 12.17
CA CYS A 110 -5.89 -18.47 12.23
C CYS A 110 -5.44 -19.77 12.90
N VAL A 111 -6.00 -20.12 14.06
CA VAL A 111 -5.65 -21.35 14.77
C VAL A 111 -5.97 -22.59 13.92
N VAL A 112 -7.17 -22.64 13.32
CA VAL A 112 -7.60 -23.79 12.51
C VAL A 112 -6.77 -23.95 11.24
N LEU A 113 -6.42 -22.84 10.57
CA LEU A 113 -5.63 -22.86 9.33
C LEU A 113 -4.12 -22.99 9.57
N SER A 114 -3.61 -22.79 10.78
CA SER A 114 -2.17 -22.83 11.08
C SER A 114 -1.44 -24.08 10.56
N PRO A 115 -1.96 -25.33 10.69
CA PRO A 115 -1.30 -26.50 10.11
C PRO A 115 -1.23 -26.46 8.58
N LEU A 116 -2.30 -25.96 7.93
CA LEU A 116 -2.36 -25.83 6.48
C LEU A 116 -1.38 -24.76 5.99
N ILE A 117 -1.36 -23.60 6.66
CA ILE A 117 -0.44 -22.50 6.36
C ILE A 117 1.00 -22.98 6.51
N ASN A 118 1.33 -23.69 7.59
CA ASN A 118 2.66 -24.27 7.77
C ASN A 118 3.04 -25.20 6.62
N HIS A 119 2.15 -26.09 6.21
CA HIS A 119 2.41 -27.05 5.13
C HIS A 119 2.74 -26.38 3.80
N TYR A 120 2.06 -25.29 3.43
CA TYR A 120 2.29 -24.58 2.18
C TYR A 120 3.37 -23.48 2.26
N SER A 121 3.73 -23.04 3.47
CA SER A 121 4.73 -21.99 3.65
C SER A 121 6.12 -22.52 3.94
N PHE A 122 6.25 -23.70 4.59
CA PHE A 122 7.54 -24.26 4.99
C PHE A 122 7.70 -25.68 4.43
N SER A 123 8.80 -25.92 3.74
CA SER A 123 9.25 -27.27 3.34
C SER A 123 10.04 -28.00 4.45
N TRP A 124 10.39 -27.30 5.53
CA TRP A 124 11.21 -27.79 6.63
C TRP A 124 10.65 -27.35 8.00
N GLY A 125 10.83 -28.19 9.00
CA GLY A 125 10.40 -27.89 10.36
C GLY A 125 8.88 -27.87 10.56
N ASN A 126 8.47 -27.66 11.81
CA ASN A 126 7.07 -27.49 12.19
C ASN A 126 6.88 -26.15 12.87
N HIS A 127 6.41 -25.16 12.10
CA HIS A 127 6.13 -23.81 12.57
C HIS A 127 4.66 -23.57 12.90
N THR A 128 3.83 -24.62 12.99
CA THR A 128 2.39 -24.53 13.26
C THR A 128 2.11 -23.70 14.52
N LEU A 129 2.90 -23.91 15.60
CA LEU A 129 2.74 -23.14 16.83
C LEU A 129 2.98 -21.65 16.62
N HIS A 130 3.98 -21.28 15.82
CA HIS A 130 4.25 -19.87 15.50
C HIS A 130 3.06 -19.22 14.79
N PHE A 131 2.45 -19.93 13.83
CA PHE A 131 1.23 -19.44 13.15
C PHE A 131 0.04 -19.36 14.10
N MET A 132 -0.16 -20.32 15.01
CA MET A 132 -1.21 -20.25 16.04
C MET A 132 -1.02 -19.02 16.94
N LEU A 133 0.23 -18.69 17.29
CA LEU A 133 0.56 -17.52 18.11
C LEU A 133 0.34 -16.18 17.39
N LEU A 134 0.06 -16.17 16.08
CA LEU A 134 -0.38 -14.97 15.36
C LEU A 134 -1.87 -14.65 15.59
N ALA A 135 -2.67 -15.61 16.08
CA ALA A 135 -4.10 -15.42 16.28
C ALA A 135 -4.46 -14.22 17.19
N PRO A 136 -3.78 -13.99 18.34
CA PRO A 136 -3.98 -12.80 19.16
C PRO A 136 -3.73 -11.48 18.38
N ILE A 137 -2.74 -11.46 17.48
CA ILE A 137 -2.41 -10.28 16.67
C ILE A 137 -3.58 -9.93 15.76
N ILE A 138 -4.17 -10.93 15.10
CA ILE A 138 -5.33 -10.78 14.21
C ILE A 138 -6.53 -10.25 14.98
N ALA A 139 -6.81 -10.82 16.17
CA ALA A 139 -7.90 -10.35 17.02
C ALA A 139 -7.72 -8.89 17.46
N LEU A 140 -6.53 -8.53 17.95
CA LEU A 140 -6.20 -7.15 18.35
C LEU A 140 -6.25 -6.18 17.18
N THR A 141 -5.83 -6.62 16.00
CA THR A 141 -5.89 -5.80 14.76
C THR A 141 -7.34 -5.54 14.37
N ALA A 142 -8.22 -6.54 14.42
CA ALA A 142 -9.65 -6.38 14.10
C ALA A 142 -10.35 -5.41 15.06
N LEU A 143 -10.10 -5.54 16.37
CA LEU A 143 -10.62 -4.62 17.39
C LEU A 143 -10.10 -3.19 17.18
N SER A 144 -8.80 -3.04 16.91
CA SER A 144 -8.20 -1.71 16.63
C SER A 144 -8.78 -1.07 15.38
N ALA A 145 -9.04 -1.86 14.33
CA ALA A 145 -9.61 -1.37 13.07
C ALA A 145 -11.02 -0.77 13.26
N GLY A 146 -11.85 -1.38 14.10
CA GLY A 146 -13.16 -0.85 14.48
C GLY A 146 -13.05 0.52 15.16
N GLU A 147 -12.23 0.64 16.19
CA GLU A 147 -12.05 1.90 16.92
C GLU A 147 -11.41 2.99 16.05
N LEU A 148 -10.43 2.64 15.20
CA LEU A 148 -9.85 3.57 14.22
C LEU A 148 -10.90 4.07 13.22
N SER A 149 -11.85 3.23 12.81
CA SER A 149 -12.95 3.60 11.91
C SER A 149 -13.89 4.63 12.57
N ILE A 150 -14.17 4.48 13.87
CA ILE A 150 -14.96 5.43 14.65
C ILE A 150 -14.24 6.78 14.70
N LEU A 151 -12.95 6.81 15.02
CA LEU A 151 -12.16 8.04 15.09
C LEU A 151 -12.01 8.73 13.72
N LYS A 152 -11.89 7.95 12.63
CA LYS A 152 -11.86 8.48 11.25
C LYS A 152 -13.19 9.13 10.87
N ALA A 153 -14.29 8.43 11.10
CA ALA A 153 -15.63 8.89 10.76
C ALA A 153 -16.02 10.17 11.53
N THR A 154 -15.60 10.26 12.79
CA THR A 154 -15.86 11.43 13.66
C THR A 154 -14.79 12.52 13.55
N ARG A 155 -13.95 12.45 12.49
CA ARG A 155 -12.95 13.46 12.12
C ARG A 155 -11.95 13.82 13.24
N LYS A 156 -11.61 12.85 14.10
CA LYS A 156 -10.60 13.04 15.16
C LYS A 156 -9.17 12.93 14.61
N LEU A 157 -8.86 13.69 13.54
CA LEU A 157 -7.63 13.56 12.73
C LEU A 157 -6.37 13.74 13.57
N ARG A 158 -6.36 14.67 14.53
CA ARG A 158 -5.23 14.86 15.43
C ARG A 158 -4.94 13.61 16.26
N ARG A 159 -5.98 12.94 16.75
CA ARG A 159 -5.83 11.70 17.55
C ARG A 159 -5.34 10.53 16.69
N LEU A 160 -5.82 10.43 15.46
CA LEU A 160 -5.29 9.46 14.51
C LEU A 160 -3.80 9.66 14.24
N ALA A 161 -3.37 10.92 14.11
CA ALA A 161 -1.95 11.27 13.98
C ALA A 161 -1.13 10.86 15.21
N GLU A 162 -1.61 11.17 16.41
CA GLU A 162 -0.99 10.79 17.69
C GLU A 162 -0.89 9.25 17.82
N ILE A 163 -1.97 8.51 17.52
CA ILE A 163 -1.99 7.04 17.51
C ILE A 163 -0.93 6.47 16.55
N SER A 164 -0.80 7.05 15.35
CA SER A 164 0.20 6.60 14.37
C SER A 164 1.63 6.83 14.85
N ILE A 165 1.94 8.00 15.42
CA ILE A 165 3.27 8.32 15.94
C ILE A 165 3.62 7.42 17.14
N TYR A 166 2.73 7.33 18.12
CA TYR A 166 2.98 6.50 19.31
C TYR A 166 3.07 5.02 18.95
N GLY A 167 2.25 4.55 17.99
CA GLY A 167 2.31 3.18 17.50
C GLY A 167 3.67 2.83 16.90
N VAL A 168 4.22 3.67 16.01
CA VAL A 168 5.52 3.39 15.39
C VAL A 168 6.68 3.55 16.38
N LEU A 169 6.59 4.49 17.33
CA LEU A 169 7.58 4.64 18.41
C LEU A 169 7.56 3.44 19.36
N CYS A 170 6.39 2.99 19.79
CA CYS A 170 6.27 1.77 20.61
C CYS A 170 6.81 0.56 19.84
N ALA A 171 6.53 0.43 18.55
CA ALA A 171 7.07 -0.63 17.73
C ALA A 171 8.60 -0.60 17.67
N LEU A 172 9.22 0.57 17.55
CA LEU A 172 10.68 0.74 17.57
C LEU A 172 11.26 0.35 18.93
N VAL A 173 10.74 0.95 20.00
CA VAL A 173 11.28 0.80 21.37
C VAL A 173 11.09 -0.64 21.89
N THR A 174 10.05 -1.33 21.48
CA THR A 174 9.78 -2.71 21.93
C THR A 174 10.53 -3.75 21.09
N SER A 175 10.47 -3.64 19.74
CA SER A 175 11.03 -4.68 18.87
C SER A 175 12.56 -4.70 18.87
N VAL A 176 13.22 -3.55 18.86
CA VAL A 176 14.69 -3.50 18.73
C VAL A 176 15.41 -4.12 19.92
N PRO A 177 15.09 -3.82 21.19
CA PRO A 177 15.69 -4.49 22.32
C PRO A 177 15.40 -6.00 22.37
N LEU A 178 14.17 -6.40 22.01
CA LEU A 178 13.81 -7.82 21.98
C LEU A 178 14.63 -8.59 20.94
N TYR A 179 14.82 -8.02 19.74
CA TYR A 179 15.64 -8.65 18.70
C TYR A 179 17.12 -8.67 19.05
N TYR A 180 17.62 -7.63 19.75
CA TYR A 180 19.00 -7.60 20.23
C TYR A 180 19.31 -8.70 21.26
N ILE A 181 18.36 -8.99 22.17
CA ILE A 181 18.56 -9.95 23.26
C ILE A 181 18.24 -11.39 22.81
N PHE A 182 17.16 -11.59 22.05
CA PHE A 182 16.61 -12.92 21.76
C PHE A 182 16.67 -13.31 20.29
N GLY A 183 17.15 -12.42 19.39
CA GLY A 183 17.25 -12.69 17.96
C GLY A 183 15.88 -13.02 17.31
N GLU A 184 15.89 -14.00 16.42
CA GLU A 184 14.70 -14.43 15.66
C GLU A 184 13.57 -15.00 16.54
N SER A 185 13.88 -15.61 17.68
CA SER A 185 12.86 -16.16 18.58
C SER A 185 11.92 -15.08 19.15
N ALA A 186 12.37 -13.83 19.17
CA ALA A 186 11.55 -12.70 19.60
C ALA A 186 10.59 -12.17 18.51
N ILE A 187 10.59 -12.68 17.28
CA ILE A 187 9.76 -12.13 16.20
C ILE A 187 8.27 -12.20 16.56
N VAL A 188 7.75 -13.38 16.87
CA VAL A 188 6.33 -13.55 17.23
C VAL A 188 5.97 -12.80 18.52
N PRO A 189 6.72 -12.93 19.63
CA PRO A 189 6.47 -12.13 20.82
C PRO A 189 6.46 -10.63 20.57
N SER A 190 7.40 -10.10 19.77
CA SER A 190 7.45 -8.68 19.47
C SER A 190 6.22 -8.21 18.68
N LEU A 191 5.76 -9.02 17.71
CA LEU A 191 4.56 -8.71 16.93
C LEU A 191 3.31 -8.65 17.82
N ILE A 192 3.19 -9.56 18.81
CA ILE A 192 2.09 -9.56 19.79
C ILE A 192 2.15 -8.28 20.64
N ILE A 193 3.33 -7.94 21.17
CA ILE A 193 3.49 -6.74 22.01
C ILE A 193 3.18 -5.47 21.20
N ILE A 194 3.62 -5.39 19.96
CA ILE A 194 3.31 -4.26 19.06
C ILE A 194 1.79 -4.15 18.83
N ALA A 195 1.12 -5.26 18.50
CA ALA A 195 -0.32 -5.27 18.29
C ALA A 195 -1.09 -4.88 19.55
N LEU A 196 -0.66 -5.38 20.72
CA LEU A 196 -1.24 -5.04 22.02
C LEU A 196 -1.04 -3.55 22.35
N SER A 197 0.16 -3.03 22.16
CA SER A 197 0.47 -1.60 22.38
C SER A 197 -0.38 -0.72 21.46
N GLN A 198 -0.49 -1.07 20.18
CA GLN A 198 -1.33 -0.35 19.20
C GLN A 198 -2.80 -0.38 19.62
N PHE A 199 -3.30 -1.52 20.08
CA PHE A 199 -4.66 -1.67 20.59
C PHE A 199 -4.90 -0.78 21.82
N ILE A 200 -4.02 -0.85 22.83
CA ILE A 200 -4.13 -0.04 24.05
C ILE A 200 -4.14 1.46 23.72
N ILE A 201 -3.22 1.92 22.88
CA ILE A 201 -3.17 3.32 22.46
C ILE A 201 -4.50 3.72 21.78
N THR A 202 -4.99 2.88 20.86
CA THR A 202 -6.21 3.17 20.10
C THR A 202 -7.44 3.25 21.00
N ILE A 203 -7.64 2.27 21.91
CA ILE A 203 -8.79 2.26 22.82
C ILE A 203 -8.75 3.41 23.82
N THR A 204 -7.57 3.79 24.30
CA THR A 204 -7.42 4.92 25.24
C THR A 204 -7.96 6.21 24.63
N TYR A 205 -7.65 6.48 23.36
CA TYR A 205 -8.19 7.65 22.67
C TYR A 205 -9.66 7.51 22.31
N SER A 206 -10.09 6.33 21.82
CA SER A 206 -11.47 6.12 21.37
C SER A 206 -12.46 6.14 22.54
N PHE A 207 -12.15 5.45 23.64
CA PHE A 207 -13.05 5.36 24.80
C PHE A 207 -13.16 6.67 25.57
N HIS A 208 -12.18 7.57 25.43
CA HIS A 208 -12.27 8.92 25.96
C HIS A 208 -13.41 9.73 25.34
N TYR A 209 -13.69 9.52 24.03
CA TYR A 209 -14.76 10.23 23.31
C TYR A 209 -16.09 9.46 23.35
N TYR A 210 -16.03 8.14 23.25
CA TYR A 210 -17.18 7.25 23.17
C TYR A 210 -16.98 6.10 24.15
N PRO A 211 -17.65 6.12 25.34
CA PRO A 211 -17.55 5.05 26.32
C PRO A 211 -17.83 3.68 25.73
N TYR A 212 -17.10 2.65 26.18
CA TYR A 212 -17.23 1.31 25.63
C TYR A 212 -18.57 0.70 25.98
N ARG A 213 -19.31 0.29 24.96
CA ARG A 213 -20.55 -0.49 25.08
C ARG A 213 -20.64 -1.44 23.89
N VAL A 214 -21.09 -2.67 24.17
CA VAL A 214 -21.27 -3.75 23.18
C VAL A 214 -22.61 -4.42 23.47
N HIS A 215 -23.39 -4.68 22.43
CA HIS A 215 -24.67 -5.38 22.52
C HIS A 215 -24.70 -6.54 21.52
N PHE A 216 -25.15 -7.72 22.00
CA PHE A 216 -25.24 -8.93 21.18
C PHE A 216 -26.68 -9.46 21.17
N ASP A 217 -27.59 -8.72 20.53
CA ASP A 217 -28.97 -9.14 20.31
C ASP A 217 -29.24 -9.44 18.83
N SER A 218 -30.37 -10.10 18.58
CA SER A 218 -30.77 -10.42 17.21
C SER A 218 -31.00 -9.15 16.36
N ALA A 219 -31.34 -8.01 16.99
CA ALA A 219 -31.42 -6.71 16.33
C ALA A 219 -30.06 -6.27 15.77
N THR A 220 -28.95 -6.44 16.53
CA THR A 220 -27.58 -6.16 16.12
C THR A 220 -27.21 -6.86 14.81
N PHE A 221 -27.65 -8.11 14.62
CA PHE A 221 -27.37 -8.87 13.41
C PHE A 221 -28.19 -8.37 12.20
N SER A 222 -29.46 -8.03 12.40
CA SER A 222 -30.33 -7.56 11.32
C SER A 222 -29.96 -6.16 10.85
N GLU A 223 -29.61 -5.27 11.75
CA GLU A 223 -29.23 -3.88 11.46
C GLU A 223 -27.86 -3.76 10.79
N ALA A 224 -26.93 -4.67 11.05
CA ALA A 224 -25.62 -4.68 10.40
C ALA A 224 -25.66 -5.17 8.94
N LYS A 225 -26.73 -5.85 8.52
CA LYS A 225 -26.80 -6.50 7.20
C LYS A 225 -26.51 -5.57 6.01
N PRO A 226 -27.01 -4.32 5.94
CA PRO A 226 -26.67 -3.38 4.87
C PRO A 226 -25.18 -2.98 4.88
N MET A 227 -24.65 -2.71 6.07
CA MET A 227 -23.24 -2.34 6.28
C MET A 227 -22.30 -3.49 5.88
N LEU A 228 -22.60 -4.72 6.29
CA LEU A 228 -21.84 -5.91 5.94
C LEU A 228 -21.89 -6.21 4.43
N ARG A 229 -23.07 -6.08 3.80
CA ARG A 229 -23.22 -6.25 2.35
C ARG A 229 -22.33 -5.28 1.59
N LEU A 230 -22.24 -4.03 2.04
CA LEU A 230 -21.32 -3.05 1.47
C LEU A 230 -19.87 -3.46 1.69
N GLY A 231 -19.50 -3.83 2.94
CA GLY A 231 -18.15 -4.27 3.29
C GLY A 231 -17.67 -5.45 2.45
N ILE A 232 -18.49 -6.49 2.32
CA ILE A 232 -18.22 -7.68 1.51
C ILE A 232 -17.94 -7.32 0.03
N SER A 233 -18.57 -6.27 -0.49
CA SER A 233 -18.32 -5.82 -1.86
C SER A 233 -16.89 -5.30 -2.08
N PHE A 234 -16.22 -4.83 -1.03
CA PHE A 234 -14.82 -4.39 -1.06
C PHE A 234 -13.80 -5.49 -0.68
N LEU A 235 -14.26 -6.58 -0.08
CA LEU A 235 -13.39 -7.67 0.37
C LEU A 235 -12.61 -8.31 -0.77
N GLY A 236 -13.23 -8.53 -1.92
CA GLY A 236 -12.65 -9.28 -3.01
C GLY A 236 -11.28 -8.73 -3.46
N ALA A 237 -11.18 -7.42 -3.66
CA ALA A 237 -9.91 -6.78 -4.05
C ALA A 237 -8.86 -6.85 -2.93
N GLY A 238 -9.27 -6.64 -1.68
CA GLY A 238 -8.39 -6.73 -0.52
C GLY A 238 -7.80 -8.13 -0.34
N ILE A 239 -8.65 -9.16 -0.41
CA ILE A 239 -8.22 -10.58 -0.30
C ILE A 239 -7.30 -10.97 -1.45
N MET A 240 -7.56 -10.51 -2.68
CA MET A 240 -6.68 -10.78 -3.82
C MET A 240 -5.30 -10.17 -3.60
N GLY A 241 -5.21 -8.94 -3.10
CA GLY A 241 -3.96 -8.28 -2.79
C GLY A 241 -3.17 -8.98 -1.69
N SER A 242 -3.77 -9.18 -0.52
CA SER A 242 -3.12 -9.85 0.61
C SER A 242 -2.87 -11.34 0.36
N GLY A 243 -3.76 -12.00 -0.40
CA GLY A 243 -3.59 -13.38 -0.84
C GLY A 243 -2.39 -13.55 -1.77
N SER A 244 -2.26 -12.68 -2.76
CA SER A 244 -1.11 -12.69 -3.66
C SER A 244 0.20 -12.43 -2.91
N ASP A 245 0.18 -11.50 -1.97
CA ASP A 245 1.31 -11.16 -1.11
C ASP A 245 1.75 -12.36 -0.25
N PHE A 246 0.80 -13.11 0.30
CA PHE A 246 1.05 -14.34 1.05
C PHE A 246 1.56 -15.45 0.13
N ILE A 247 0.92 -15.68 -1.02
CA ILE A 247 1.28 -16.75 -1.97
C ILE A 247 2.73 -16.58 -2.43
N VAL A 248 3.14 -15.37 -2.84
CA VAL A 248 4.51 -15.16 -3.36
C VAL A 248 5.55 -15.32 -2.27
N ARG A 249 5.30 -14.89 -1.03
CA ARG A 249 6.24 -15.09 0.09
C ARG A 249 6.31 -16.55 0.52
N SER A 250 5.18 -17.23 0.60
CA SER A 250 5.14 -18.67 0.91
C SER A 250 5.86 -19.48 -0.16
N PHE A 251 5.65 -19.14 -1.43
CA PHE A 251 6.34 -19.76 -2.57
C PHE A 251 7.86 -19.54 -2.48
N LEU A 252 8.31 -18.31 -2.21
CA LEU A 252 9.74 -18.02 -2.06
C LEU A 252 10.38 -18.79 -0.92
N ASN A 253 9.69 -18.94 0.19
CA ASN A 253 10.22 -19.73 1.31
C ASN A 253 10.20 -21.23 1.02
N TYR A 254 9.18 -21.71 0.32
CA TYR A 254 9.01 -23.14 0.02
C TYR A 254 10.02 -23.65 -1.02
N GLU A 255 10.23 -22.91 -2.10
CA GLU A 255 11.11 -23.29 -3.23
C GLU A 255 12.54 -22.74 -3.07
N GLY A 256 12.73 -21.67 -2.30
CA GLY A 256 14.00 -21.00 -2.06
C GLY A 256 14.38 -21.01 -0.59
N SER A 257 14.45 -19.82 0.01
CA SER A 257 14.86 -19.64 1.41
C SER A 257 14.18 -18.45 2.07
N LEU A 258 14.28 -18.37 3.41
CA LEU A 258 13.86 -17.18 4.15
C LEU A 258 14.67 -15.94 3.77
N ASP A 259 15.95 -16.12 3.38
CA ASP A 259 16.78 -15.03 2.87
C ASP A 259 16.17 -14.42 1.60
N ASP A 260 15.72 -15.28 0.66
CA ASP A 260 15.04 -14.81 -0.57
C ASP A 260 13.77 -14.02 -0.26
N VAL A 261 12.99 -14.46 0.74
CA VAL A 261 11.80 -13.72 1.20
C VAL A 261 12.20 -12.36 1.76
N GLY A 262 13.27 -12.31 2.56
CA GLY A 262 13.77 -11.07 3.16
C GLY A 262 14.31 -10.10 2.13
N LEU A 263 15.11 -10.58 1.19
CA LEU A 263 15.64 -9.82 0.07
C LEU A 263 14.52 -9.27 -0.82
N TYR A 264 13.58 -10.14 -1.21
CA TYR A 264 12.39 -9.72 -1.95
C TYR A 264 11.60 -8.65 -1.20
N ASN A 265 11.36 -8.86 0.10
CA ASN A 265 10.61 -7.90 0.91
C ASN A 265 11.30 -6.53 0.98
N ALA A 266 12.63 -6.49 1.12
CA ALA A 266 13.39 -5.24 1.10
C ALA A 266 13.28 -4.53 -0.26
N GLY A 267 13.44 -5.27 -1.36
CA GLY A 267 13.28 -4.73 -2.71
C GLY A 267 11.87 -4.23 -2.98
N TYR A 268 10.85 -4.97 -2.57
CA TYR A 268 9.44 -4.60 -2.68
C TYR A 268 9.13 -3.31 -1.88
N MET A 269 9.65 -3.19 -0.65
CA MET A 269 9.47 -1.99 0.16
C MET A 269 10.06 -0.75 -0.50
N ILE A 270 11.27 -0.86 -1.08
CA ILE A 270 11.92 0.27 -1.76
C ILE A 270 11.15 0.67 -3.02
N THR A 271 10.77 -0.29 -3.86
CA THR A 271 10.11 0.00 -5.14
C THR A 271 8.64 0.31 -4.97
N MET A 272 7.86 -0.62 -4.43
CA MET A 272 6.39 -0.53 -4.42
C MET A 272 5.84 0.31 -3.28
N THR A 273 6.47 0.27 -2.09
CA THR A 273 5.94 1.00 -0.94
C THR A 273 6.45 2.43 -0.90
N TYR A 274 7.77 2.66 -0.89
CA TYR A 274 8.31 4.02 -0.74
C TYR A 274 8.09 4.88 -1.99
N ALA A 275 8.33 4.34 -3.19
CA ALA A 275 8.01 5.06 -4.41
C ALA A 275 6.49 5.18 -4.65
N GLY A 276 5.71 4.19 -4.20
CA GLY A 276 4.25 4.16 -4.33
C GLY A 276 3.50 5.23 -3.54
N VAL A 277 4.12 5.83 -2.50
CA VAL A 277 3.51 6.94 -1.73
C VAL A 277 3.09 8.10 -2.64
N ILE A 278 3.83 8.35 -3.74
CA ILE A 278 3.49 9.39 -4.71
C ILE A 278 2.14 9.10 -5.38
N PHE A 279 1.88 7.86 -5.74
CA PHE A 279 0.63 7.47 -6.37
C PHE A 279 -0.56 7.64 -5.43
N SER A 280 -0.44 7.25 -4.16
CA SER A 280 -1.53 7.40 -3.18
C SER A 280 -1.91 8.85 -2.92
N ALA A 281 -0.93 9.77 -2.95
CA ALA A 281 -1.18 11.20 -2.84
C ALA A 281 -1.98 11.72 -4.06
N MET A 282 -1.67 11.22 -5.26
CA MET A 282 -2.36 11.60 -6.50
C MET A 282 -3.79 11.03 -6.57
N GLU A 283 -4.00 9.80 -6.10
CA GLU A 283 -5.31 9.14 -6.07
C GLU A 283 -6.35 9.94 -5.29
N THR A 284 -5.94 10.53 -4.19
CA THR A 284 -6.83 11.29 -3.30
C THR A 284 -7.53 12.47 -4.00
N ASP A 285 -6.85 13.15 -4.93
CA ASP A 285 -7.41 14.27 -5.70
C ASP A 285 -8.02 13.82 -7.04
N TYR A 286 -7.39 12.85 -7.71
CA TYR A 286 -7.76 12.40 -9.04
C TYR A 286 -9.11 11.70 -9.08
N PHE A 287 -9.37 10.75 -8.17
CA PHE A 287 -10.57 9.92 -8.21
C PHE A 287 -11.88 10.74 -8.06
N PRO A 288 -12.01 11.70 -7.11
CA PRO A 288 -13.19 12.56 -7.05
C PRO A 288 -13.41 13.38 -8.32
N ARG A 289 -12.33 13.93 -8.91
CA ARG A 289 -12.43 14.69 -10.17
C ARG A 289 -12.85 13.81 -11.33
N LEU A 290 -12.31 12.60 -11.44
CA LEU A 290 -12.71 11.66 -12.49
C LEU A 290 -14.18 11.27 -12.36
N SER A 291 -14.66 11.07 -11.13
CA SER A 291 -16.05 10.73 -10.85
C SER A 291 -17.03 11.87 -11.20
N SER A 292 -16.59 13.13 -11.08
CA SER A 292 -17.44 14.30 -11.38
C SER A 292 -17.65 14.56 -12.89
N VAL A 293 -16.78 14.04 -13.75
CA VAL A 293 -16.89 14.23 -15.23
C VAL A 293 -18.10 13.48 -15.83
N GLY A 294 -18.61 12.46 -15.15
CA GLY A 294 -19.81 11.73 -15.60
C GLY A 294 -19.61 11.04 -16.96
N ASN A 295 -20.55 11.27 -17.90
CA ASN A 295 -20.60 10.57 -19.20
C ASN A 295 -19.80 11.23 -20.33
N ASN A 296 -19.21 12.40 -20.09
CA ASN A 296 -18.47 13.12 -21.14
C ASN A 296 -17.14 12.40 -21.45
N VAL A 297 -17.10 11.75 -22.62
CA VAL A 297 -15.95 10.95 -23.06
C VAL A 297 -14.72 11.81 -23.33
N GLU A 298 -14.89 12.98 -23.94
CA GLU A 298 -13.78 13.86 -24.30
C GLU A 298 -13.11 14.45 -23.07
N GLU A 299 -13.91 14.95 -22.13
CA GLU A 299 -13.42 15.53 -20.88
C GLU A 299 -12.74 14.47 -20.01
N ARG A 300 -13.31 13.26 -19.94
CA ARG A 300 -12.70 12.12 -19.27
C ARG A 300 -11.36 11.75 -19.87
N ASN A 301 -11.28 11.60 -21.20
CA ASN A 301 -10.04 11.29 -21.90
C ASN A 301 -8.97 12.37 -21.68
N LEU A 302 -9.36 13.63 -21.68
CA LEU A 302 -8.46 14.74 -21.39
C LEU A 302 -7.95 14.65 -19.95
N LEU A 303 -8.83 14.41 -18.96
CA LEU A 303 -8.46 14.32 -17.55
C LEU A 303 -7.52 13.14 -17.29
N VAL A 304 -7.86 11.96 -17.84
CA VAL A 304 -7.02 10.75 -17.66
C VAL A 304 -5.65 10.94 -18.32
N ASN A 305 -5.57 11.46 -19.55
CA ASN A 305 -4.28 11.72 -20.20
C ASN A 305 -3.43 12.74 -19.43
N ARG A 306 -4.03 13.80 -18.89
CA ARG A 306 -3.32 14.76 -18.02
C ARG A 306 -2.79 14.10 -16.75
N GLN A 307 -3.60 13.21 -16.14
CA GLN A 307 -3.16 12.48 -14.95
C GLN A 307 -2.00 11.53 -15.29
N LEU A 308 -2.04 10.84 -16.43
CA LEU A 308 -0.93 10.00 -16.91
C LEU A 308 0.35 10.82 -17.08
N GLU A 309 0.27 12.00 -17.73
CA GLU A 309 1.41 12.90 -17.92
C GLU A 309 1.99 13.34 -16.58
N VAL A 310 1.15 13.80 -15.65
CA VAL A 310 1.59 14.27 -14.34
C VAL A 310 2.21 13.11 -13.53
N SER A 311 1.57 11.95 -13.51
CA SER A 311 2.08 10.75 -12.81
C SER A 311 3.47 10.35 -13.31
N LEU A 312 3.61 10.22 -14.64
CA LEU A 312 4.88 9.85 -15.26
C LEU A 312 5.97 10.88 -14.99
N LEU A 313 5.69 12.17 -15.23
CA LEU A 313 6.68 13.23 -15.13
C LEU A 313 7.13 13.50 -13.68
N LEU A 314 6.29 13.24 -12.69
CA LEU A 314 6.67 13.37 -11.28
C LEU A 314 7.51 12.18 -10.81
N ILE A 315 7.13 10.96 -11.19
CA ILE A 315 7.80 9.78 -10.67
C ILE A 315 9.12 9.47 -11.39
N SER A 316 9.24 9.79 -12.68
CA SER A 316 10.40 9.41 -13.48
C SER A 316 11.74 9.90 -12.94
N PRO A 317 11.93 11.19 -12.59
CA PRO A 317 13.19 11.66 -12.03
C PRO A 317 13.54 10.95 -10.71
N LEU A 318 12.54 10.66 -9.90
CA LEU A 318 12.73 9.96 -8.61
C LEU A 318 13.12 8.50 -8.81
N LEU A 319 12.54 7.81 -9.79
CA LEU A 319 12.90 6.43 -10.13
C LEU A 319 14.31 6.35 -10.70
N ILE A 320 14.70 7.29 -11.56
CA ILE A 320 16.06 7.36 -12.14
C ILE A 320 17.07 7.68 -11.05
N LEU A 321 16.77 8.61 -10.14
CA LEU A 321 17.58 8.91 -8.97
C LEU A 321 17.72 7.68 -8.06
N LEU A 322 16.61 7.01 -7.75
CA LEU A 322 16.60 5.79 -6.94
C LEU A 322 17.50 4.72 -7.57
N MET A 323 17.35 4.48 -8.89
CA MET A 323 18.16 3.49 -9.61
C MET A 323 19.66 3.78 -9.50
N SER A 324 20.08 5.03 -9.64
CA SER A 324 21.47 5.45 -9.51
C SER A 324 22.01 5.28 -8.09
N THR A 325 21.18 5.58 -7.08
CA THR A 325 21.59 5.60 -5.68
C THR A 325 21.41 4.27 -4.97
N LEU A 326 20.79 3.26 -5.58
CA LEU A 326 20.53 1.94 -4.97
C LEU A 326 21.74 1.29 -4.31
N PRO A 327 22.95 1.27 -4.91
CA PRO A 327 24.12 0.67 -4.28
C PRO A 327 24.49 1.32 -2.93
N ILE A 328 24.11 2.58 -2.74
CA ILE A 328 24.33 3.34 -1.50
C ILE A 328 23.07 3.23 -0.61
N ALA A 329 21.89 3.33 -1.21
CA ALA A 329 20.62 3.35 -0.48
C ALA A 329 20.31 2.01 0.20
N LEU A 330 20.62 0.87 -0.43
CA LEU A 330 20.38 -0.46 0.15
C LEU A 330 21.17 -0.68 1.45
N PRO A 331 22.51 -0.52 1.48
CA PRO A 331 23.26 -0.61 2.73
C PRO A 331 22.83 0.43 3.76
N LEU A 332 22.44 1.63 3.33
CA LEU A 332 21.98 2.69 4.23
C LEU A 332 20.64 2.35 4.88
N LEU A 333 19.69 1.81 4.13
CA LEU A 333 18.32 1.49 4.62
C LEU A 333 18.25 0.12 5.30
N TYR A 334 19.10 -0.81 4.93
CA TYR A 334 19.15 -2.18 5.46
C TYR A 334 20.57 -2.53 5.95
N SER A 335 21.28 -3.38 5.23
CA SER A 335 22.69 -3.74 5.46
C SER A 335 23.32 -4.24 4.17
N ASP A 336 24.65 -4.45 4.17
CA ASP A 336 25.37 -4.98 3.01
C ASP A 336 24.87 -6.37 2.59
N ALA A 337 24.33 -7.16 3.53
CA ALA A 337 23.72 -8.46 3.25
C ALA A 337 22.49 -8.39 2.32
N PHE A 338 21.95 -7.19 2.08
CA PHE A 338 20.84 -6.99 1.15
C PHE A 338 21.27 -6.56 -0.25
N LEU A 339 22.57 -6.45 -0.53
CA LEU A 339 23.06 -6.07 -1.86
C LEU A 339 22.71 -7.09 -2.95
N ASP A 340 22.48 -8.35 -2.59
CA ASP A 340 22.09 -9.39 -3.53
C ASP A 340 20.73 -9.13 -4.20
N VAL A 341 19.90 -8.27 -3.62
CA VAL A 341 18.62 -7.85 -4.23
C VAL A 341 18.77 -6.74 -5.28
N LEU A 342 19.97 -6.13 -5.36
CA LEU A 342 20.21 -4.98 -6.26
C LEU A 342 19.79 -5.23 -7.72
N PRO A 343 20.13 -6.38 -8.36
CA PRO A 343 19.72 -6.65 -9.73
C PRO A 343 18.19 -6.70 -9.89
N MET A 344 17.49 -7.30 -8.93
CA MET A 344 16.02 -7.34 -8.90
C MET A 344 15.43 -5.94 -8.84
N VAL A 345 15.90 -5.11 -7.89
CA VAL A 345 15.34 -3.77 -7.65
C VAL A 345 15.56 -2.86 -8.84
N LYS A 346 16.76 -2.88 -9.46
CA LYS A 346 17.04 -2.10 -10.67
C LYS A 346 16.05 -2.40 -11.79
N VAL A 347 15.69 -3.66 -12.00
CA VAL A 347 14.71 -4.05 -13.01
C VAL A 347 13.27 -3.71 -12.55
N ALA A 348 12.94 -3.99 -11.29
CA ALA A 348 11.61 -3.71 -10.74
C ALA A 348 11.22 -2.21 -10.80
N ILE A 349 12.20 -1.30 -10.84
CA ILE A 349 11.95 0.13 -11.06
C ILE A 349 11.20 0.38 -12.39
N PHE A 350 11.47 -0.40 -13.45
CA PHE A 350 10.72 -0.29 -14.70
C PHE A 350 9.24 -0.68 -14.54
N ALA A 351 8.92 -1.59 -13.62
CA ALA A 351 7.52 -1.90 -13.29
C ALA A 351 6.77 -0.69 -12.71
N MET A 352 7.48 0.23 -12.01
CA MET A 352 6.87 1.46 -11.51
C MET A 352 6.52 2.46 -12.62
N PHE A 353 7.28 2.48 -13.72
CA PHE A 353 6.86 3.21 -14.92
C PHE A 353 5.56 2.63 -15.49
N MET A 354 5.44 1.29 -15.53
CA MET A 354 4.21 0.64 -15.97
C MET A 354 3.03 0.95 -15.01
N ARG A 355 3.30 0.97 -13.70
CA ARG A 355 2.29 1.32 -12.68
C ARG A 355 1.77 2.76 -12.84
N SER A 356 2.62 3.71 -13.25
CA SER A 356 2.21 5.09 -13.52
C SER A 356 1.23 5.23 -14.69
N LEU A 357 1.26 4.29 -15.63
CA LEU A 357 0.33 4.21 -16.76
C LEU A 357 -0.97 3.48 -16.38
N GLU A 358 -0.87 2.50 -15.49
CA GLU A 358 -1.96 1.62 -15.10
C GLU A 358 -3.01 2.35 -14.26
N LEU A 359 -2.56 2.98 -13.15
CA LEU A 359 -3.44 3.52 -12.12
C LEU A 359 -4.49 4.51 -12.65
N PRO A 360 -4.14 5.54 -13.44
CA PRO A 360 -5.16 6.49 -13.92
C PRO A 360 -6.22 5.85 -14.82
N VAL A 361 -5.87 4.83 -15.57
CA VAL A 361 -6.79 4.16 -16.51
C VAL A 361 -7.69 3.15 -15.78
N SER A 362 -7.17 2.42 -14.79
CA SER A 362 -7.95 1.45 -14.00
C SER A 362 -9.08 2.13 -13.22
N TYR A 363 -8.87 3.37 -12.76
CA TYR A 363 -9.91 4.16 -12.07
C TYR A 363 -11.09 4.57 -12.96
N ILE A 364 -11.00 4.46 -14.30
CA ILE A 364 -12.15 4.72 -15.19
C ILE A 364 -13.32 3.78 -14.84
N ALA A 365 -13.04 2.49 -14.66
CA ALA A 365 -14.06 1.51 -14.29
C ALA A 365 -14.71 1.83 -12.93
N LEU A 366 -13.89 2.20 -11.95
CA LEU A 366 -14.34 2.52 -10.59
C LEU A 366 -15.19 3.81 -10.57
N SER A 367 -14.76 4.86 -11.29
CA SER A 367 -15.48 6.14 -11.39
C SER A 367 -16.83 6.03 -12.10
N ARG A 368 -16.98 5.00 -12.94
CA ARG A 368 -18.22 4.68 -13.65
C ARG A 368 -19.16 3.77 -12.85
N GLY A 369 -18.78 3.34 -11.65
CA GLY A 369 -19.52 2.39 -10.85
C GLY A 369 -19.51 0.95 -11.38
N ASP A 370 -18.65 0.64 -12.35
CA ASP A 370 -18.49 -0.67 -12.94
C ASP A 370 -17.67 -1.62 -12.04
N SER A 371 -18.16 -1.84 -10.82
CA SER A 371 -17.45 -2.62 -9.78
C SER A 371 -17.08 -4.04 -10.24
N LYS A 372 -17.91 -4.69 -11.06
CA LYS A 372 -17.61 -6.02 -11.61
C LYS A 372 -16.39 -5.99 -12.53
N VAL A 373 -16.31 -4.96 -13.37
CA VAL A 373 -15.17 -4.79 -14.29
C VAL A 373 -13.90 -4.49 -13.51
N PHE A 374 -13.98 -3.59 -12.55
CA PHE A 374 -12.85 -3.29 -11.68
C PHE A 374 -12.33 -4.55 -10.98
N PHE A 375 -13.23 -5.37 -10.42
CA PHE A 375 -12.89 -6.64 -9.79
C PHE A 375 -12.21 -7.62 -10.76
N LEU A 376 -12.73 -7.77 -11.98
CA LEU A 376 -12.14 -8.64 -12.99
C LEU A 376 -10.76 -8.16 -13.44
N LEU A 377 -10.55 -6.86 -13.58
CA LEU A 377 -9.24 -6.28 -13.91
C LEU A 377 -8.23 -6.54 -12.77
N GLU A 378 -8.61 -6.32 -11.51
CA GLU A 378 -7.77 -6.64 -10.36
C GLU A 378 -7.43 -8.14 -10.31
N MET A 379 -8.41 -9.01 -10.52
CA MET A 379 -8.18 -10.46 -10.59
C MET A 379 -7.18 -10.81 -11.70
N THR A 380 -7.32 -10.21 -12.88
CA THR A 380 -6.40 -10.43 -14.01
C THR A 380 -4.98 -9.98 -13.66
N TYR A 381 -4.85 -8.81 -13.01
CA TYR A 381 -3.55 -8.30 -12.54
C TYR A 381 -2.87 -9.28 -11.58
N TYR A 382 -3.58 -9.72 -10.53
CA TYR A 382 -2.98 -10.60 -9.53
C TYR A 382 -2.67 -12.01 -10.07
N LEU A 383 -3.48 -12.54 -10.99
CA LEU A 383 -3.17 -13.80 -11.68
C LEU A 383 -1.91 -13.68 -12.55
N LEU A 384 -1.79 -12.61 -13.33
CA LEU A 384 -0.57 -12.33 -14.10
C LEU A 384 0.63 -12.15 -13.18
N PHE A 385 0.46 -11.39 -12.09
CA PHE A 385 1.52 -11.14 -11.11
C PHE A 385 2.06 -12.46 -10.52
N ILE A 386 1.20 -13.33 -9.98
CA ILE A 386 1.63 -14.59 -9.40
C ILE A 386 2.29 -15.48 -10.46
N THR A 387 1.72 -15.55 -11.67
CA THR A 387 2.26 -16.38 -12.76
C THR A 387 3.63 -15.89 -13.21
N MET A 388 3.78 -14.60 -13.48
CA MET A 388 5.06 -14.02 -13.93
C MET A 388 6.12 -14.00 -12.83
N PHE A 389 5.70 -13.84 -11.58
CA PHE A 389 6.56 -13.98 -10.41
C PHE A 389 7.14 -15.40 -10.32
N TRP A 390 6.29 -16.41 -10.39
CA TRP A 390 6.68 -17.81 -10.36
C TRP A 390 7.61 -18.18 -11.52
N LEU A 391 7.25 -17.81 -12.75
CA LEU A 391 8.08 -18.04 -13.93
C LEU A 391 9.42 -17.31 -13.82
N GLY A 392 9.41 -16.07 -13.36
CA GLY A 392 10.62 -15.26 -13.19
C GLY A 392 11.58 -15.90 -12.19
N TYR A 393 11.12 -16.25 -11.01
CA TYR A 393 11.95 -16.85 -9.98
C TYR A 393 12.56 -18.19 -10.44
N LYS A 394 11.76 -19.07 -11.07
CA LYS A 394 12.24 -20.36 -11.56
C LYS A 394 13.31 -20.26 -12.64
N ASN A 395 13.28 -19.20 -13.47
CA ASN A 395 14.25 -19.07 -14.58
C ASN A 395 15.49 -18.24 -14.19
N ALA A 396 15.39 -17.25 -13.32
CA ALA A 396 16.47 -16.34 -13.03
C ALA A 396 16.48 -15.81 -11.58
N TYR A 397 15.96 -16.58 -10.62
CA TYR A 397 15.92 -16.24 -9.20
C TYR A 397 15.36 -14.82 -8.94
N LEU A 398 15.97 -14.07 -8.02
CA LEU A 398 15.53 -12.71 -7.68
C LEU A 398 15.52 -11.75 -8.88
N PHE A 399 16.52 -11.82 -9.77
CA PHE A 399 16.54 -11.02 -11.00
C PHE A 399 15.30 -11.31 -11.87
N GLY A 400 14.94 -12.59 -11.98
CA GLY A 400 13.74 -13.02 -12.70
C GLY A 400 12.44 -12.48 -12.09
N ILE A 401 12.37 -12.29 -10.76
CA ILE A 401 11.22 -11.63 -10.12
C ILE A 401 11.09 -10.19 -10.64
N GLY A 402 12.21 -9.45 -10.68
CA GLY A 402 12.21 -8.09 -11.24
C GLY A 402 11.67 -8.04 -12.68
N LEU A 403 12.12 -8.96 -13.53
CA LEU A 403 11.59 -9.12 -14.89
C LEU A 403 10.11 -9.49 -14.90
N GLY A 404 9.70 -10.43 -14.04
CA GLY A 404 8.30 -10.83 -13.88
C GLY A 404 7.38 -9.66 -13.55
N LEU A 405 7.82 -8.75 -12.66
CA LEU A 405 7.07 -7.53 -12.34
C LEU A 405 6.91 -6.62 -13.55
N VAL A 406 7.97 -6.42 -14.35
CA VAL A 406 7.91 -5.60 -15.57
C VAL A 406 6.98 -6.23 -16.61
N VAL A 407 7.11 -7.54 -16.84
CA VAL A 407 6.26 -8.27 -17.80
C VAL A 407 4.81 -8.24 -17.35
N THR A 408 4.52 -8.42 -16.05
CA THR A 408 3.17 -8.25 -15.49
C THR A 408 2.61 -6.88 -15.83
N GLY A 409 3.37 -5.81 -15.54
CA GLY A 409 2.94 -4.45 -15.83
C GLY A 409 2.70 -4.21 -17.32
N LEU A 410 3.57 -4.72 -18.20
CA LEU A 410 3.40 -4.61 -19.66
C LEU A 410 2.14 -5.35 -20.15
N LEU A 411 1.99 -6.62 -19.80
CA LEU A 411 0.84 -7.43 -20.23
C LEU A 411 -0.46 -6.87 -19.69
N PHE A 412 -0.48 -6.49 -18.41
CA PHE A 412 -1.68 -5.92 -17.81
C PHE A 412 -2.05 -4.56 -18.45
N ASN A 413 -1.08 -3.67 -18.69
CA ASN A 413 -1.36 -2.42 -19.41
C ASN A 413 -1.92 -2.68 -20.81
N LEU A 414 -1.40 -3.64 -21.57
CA LEU A 414 -1.96 -3.99 -22.89
C LEU A 414 -3.43 -4.41 -22.77
N ILE A 415 -3.76 -5.28 -21.82
CA ILE A 415 -5.14 -5.73 -21.57
C ILE A 415 -6.02 -4.54 -21.14
N LEU A 416 -5.55 -3.77 -20.16
CA LEU A 416 -6.27 -2.62 -19.60
C LEU A 416 -6.59 -1.57 -20.66
N TYR A 417 -5.61 -1.19 -21.48
CA TYR A 417 -5.78 -0.19 -22.54
C TYR A 417 -6.67 -0.68 -23.68
N ALA A 418 -6.54 -1.94 -24.09
CA ALA A 418 -7.43 -2.55 -25.08
C ALA A 418 -8.88 -2.57 -24.56
N PHE A 419 -9.09 -2.96 -23.30
CA PHE A 419 -10.39 -2.97 -22.67
C PHE A 419 -10.97 -1.55 -22.50
N ALA A 420 -10.15 -0.58 -22.03
CA ALA A 420 -10.57 0.81 -21.86
C ALA A 420 -10.92 1.49 -23.18
N TYR A 421 -10.21 1.15 -24.26
CA TYR A 421 -10.55 1.61 -25.60
C TYR A 421 -11.91 1.07 -26.07
N GLN A 422 -12.13 -0.25 -25.94
CA GLN A 422 -13.37 -0.88 -26.40
C GLN A 422 -14.60 -0.43 -25.59
N LYS A 423 -14.50 -0.43 -24.26
CA LYS A 423 -15.65 -0.19 -23.40
C LYS A 423 -15.87 1.29 -23.08
N TYR A 424 -14.80 2.04 -22.88
CA TYR A 424 -14.88 3.43 -22.42
C TYR A 424 -14.43 4.44 -23.48
N SER A 425 -14.07 4.01 -24.70
CA SER A 425 -13.55 4.86 -25.76
C SER A 425 -12.35 5.71 -25.30
N PHE A 426 -11.51 5.12 -24.43
CA PHE A 426 -10.32 5.80 -23.96
C PHE A 426 -9.19 5.68 -24.99
N CYS A 427 -8.55 6.81 -25.32
CA CYS A 427 -7.39 6.87 -26.19
C CYS A 427 -6.22 7.57 -25.49
N ILE A 428 -5.06 6.91 -25.50
CA ILE A 428 -3.82 7.51 -25.00
C ILE A 428 -3.31 8.58 -25.96
N SER A 429 -2.82 9.70 -25.45
CA SER A 429 -2.27 10.78 -26.28
C SER A 429 -0.89 10.41 -26.84
N LYS A 430 -0.61 10.82 -28.09
CA LYS A 430 0.72 10.63 -28.70
C LYS A 430 1.83 11.34 -27.92
N ARG A 431 1.52 12.46 -27.26
CA ARG A 431 2.47 13.17 -26.39
C ARG A 431 2.89 12.33 -25.21
N MET A 432 1.92 11.63 -24.58
CA MET A 432 2.20 10.74 -23.45
C MET A 432 3.18 9.62 -23.84
N LEU A 433 2.98 9.01 -25.02
CA LEU A 433 3.89 7.97 -25.52
C LEU A 433 5.31 8.51 -25.77
N LEU A 434 5.43 9.74 -26.28
CA LEU A 434 6.73 10.39 -26.45
C LEU A 434 7.42 10.64 -25.08
N TYR A 435 6.68 11.15 -24.10
CA TYR A 435 7.23 11.39 -22.75
C TYR A 435 7.69 10.09 -22.10
N LEU A 436 6.89 9.04 -22.24
CA LEU A 436 7.24 7.70 -21.76
C LEU A 436 8.54 7.19 -22.44
N ALA A 437 8.64 7.31 -23.76
CA ALA A 437 9.82 6.85 -24.48
C ALA A 437 11.10 7.60 -24.04
N ILE A 438 11.03 8.92 -23.83
CA ILE A 438 12.15 9.72 -23.35
C ILE A 438 12.56 9.27 -21.93
N GLN A 439 11.60 9.13 -21.02
CA GLN A 439 11.89 8.77 -19.65
C GLN A 439 12.42 7.33 -19.53
N LEU A 440 11.85 6.39 -20.28
CA LEU A 440 12.35 5.00 -20.33
C LEU A 440 13.74 4.92 -20.95
N PHE A 441 14.05 5.75 -21.96
CA PHE A 441 15.40 5.82 -22.52
C PHE A 441 16.42 6.30 -21.49
N LEU A 442 16.11 7.37 -20.74
CA LEU A 442 16.97 7.88 -19.67
C LEU A 442 17.15 6.84 -18.54
N ALA A 443 16.06 6.17 -18.14
CA ALA A 443 16.13 5.09 -17.15
C ALA A 443 16.97 3.90 -17.65
N GLY A 444 16.79 3.49 -18.91
CA GLY A 444 17.56 2.42 -19.55
C GLY A 444 19.04 2.75 -19.63
N LEU A 445 19.39 4.00 -19.97
CA LEU A 445 20.77 4.47 -19.98
C LEU A 445 21.41 4.38 -18.58
N VAL A 446 20.71 4.82 -17.54
CA VAL A 446 21.19 4.71 -16.16
C VAL A 446 21.30 3.25 -15.73
N TYR A 447 20.34 2.40 -16.07
CA TYR A 447 20.40 0.96 -15.79
C TYR A 447 21.67 0.33 -16.38
N PHE A 448 21.95 0.58 -17.65
CA PHE A 448 23.08 0.00 -18.37
C PHE A 448 24.43 0.45 -17.78
N ILE A 449 24.55 1.75 -17.51
CA ILE A 449 25.78 2.34 -16.99
C ILE A 449 26.03 1.92 -15.54
N SER A 450 25.00 1.95 -14.71
CA SER A 450 25.12 1.56 -13.28
C SER A 450 25.36 0.07 -13.08
N SER A 451 25.13 -0.76 -14.09
CA SER A 451 25.35 -2.20 -14.03
C SER A 451 26.75 -2.61 -14.53
N ASN A 452 27.37 -1.80 -15.39
CA ASN A 452 28.63 -2.18 -16.06
C ASN A 452 29.88 -1.51 -15.52
N SER A 453 29.77 -0.37 -14.84
CA SER A 453 30.97 0.35 -14.36
C SER A 453 30.67 1.27 -13.18
N ASN A 454 31.59 1.34 -12.23
CA ASN A 454 31.59 2.27 -11.09
C ASN A 454 32.67 3.37 -11.24
N THR A 455 32.91 3.83 -12.45
CA THR A 455 33.88 4.89 -12.73
C THR A 455 33.28 6.29 -12.50
N LEU A 456 34.13 7.28 -12.30
CA LEU A 456 33.74 8.68 -12.16
C LEU A 456 32.92 9.16 -13.38
N LEU A 457 33.26 8.65 -14.57
CA LEU A 457 32.54 8.91 -15.81
C LEU A 457 31.10 8.32 -15.74
N SER A 458 30.94 7.11 -15.20
CA SER A 458 29.62 6.50 -15.06
C SER A 458 28.71 7.31 -14.14
N TRP A 459 29.25 7.79 -13.02
CA TRP A 459 28.51 8.67 -12.11
C TRP A 459 28.12 9.99 -12.76
N SER A 460 29.04 10.59 -13.54
CA SER A 460 28.75 11.85 -14.27
C SER A 460 27.60 11.69 -15.26
N ILE A 461 27.55 10.56 -15.99
CA ILE A 461 26.45 10.30 -16.95
C ILE A 461 25.13 10.03 -16.21
N GLN A 462 25.15 9.32 -15.10
CA GLN A 462 23.98 9.08 -14.28
C GLN A 462 23.39 10.41 -13.75
N VAL A 463 24.25 11.29 -13.21
CA VAL A 463 23.83 12.63 -12.76
C VAL A 463 23.26 13.45 -13.91
N ALA A 464 23.90 13.43 -15.09
CA ALA A 464 23.39 14.12 -16.27
C ALA A 464 22.01 13.60 -16.69
N ALA A 465 21.78 12.29 -16.63
CA ALA A 465 20.46 11.69 -16.93
C ALA A 465 19.39 12.09 -15.89
N ILE A 466 19.74 12.15 -14.59
CA ILE A 466 18.83 12.62 -13.54
C ILE A 466 18.45 14.07 -13.77
N VAL A 467 19.43 14.94 -14.06
CA VAL A 467 19.21 16.36 -14.35
C VAL A 467 18.36 16.53 -15.61
N ALA A 468 18.67 15.78 -16.67
CA ALA A 468 17.90 15.82 -17.93
C ALA A 468 16.44 15.42 -17.71
N SER A 469 16.19 14.31 -16.98
CA SER A 469 14.83 13.88 -16.61
C SER A 469 14.10 14.93 -15.77
N SER A 470 14.78 15.50 -14.78
CA SER A 470 14.20 16.54 -13.89
C SER A 470 13.87 17.82 -14.66
N CYS A 471 14.79 18.31 -15.48
CA CYS A 471 14.58 19.51 -16.31
C CYS A 471 13.46 19.29 -17.32
N PHE A 472 13.43 18.14 -17.99
CA PHE A 472 12.37 17.78 -18.93
C PHE A 472 11.00 17.74 -18.23
N SER A 473 10.90 17.05 -17.11
CA SER A 473 9.66 16.96 -16.32
C SER A 473 9.20 18.34 -15.85
N PHE A 474 10.09 19.13 -15.28
CA PHE A 474 9.78 20.47 -14.80
C PHE A 474 9.32 21.41 -15.92
N TYR A 475 10.01 21.38 -17.07
CA TYR A 475 9.65 22.20 -18.23
C TYR A 475 8.24 21.91 -18.75
N ILE A 476 7.90 20.61 -18.91
CA ILE A 476 6.57 20.20 -19.38
C ILE A 476 5.48 20.55 -18.35
N LEU A 477 5.70 20.25 -17.08
CA LEU A 477 4.72 20.54 -16.01
C LEU A 477 4.50 22.05 -15.87
N ARG A 478 5.55 22.86 -15.88
CA ARG A 478 5.43 24.33 -15.85
C ARG A 478 4.61 24.86 -17.01
N ASN A 479 4.85 24.39 -18.23
CA ASN A 479 4.11 24.85 -19.41
C ASN A 479 2.63 24.40 -19.37
N SER A 480 2.35 23.22 -18.82
CA SER A 480 0.98 22.74 -18.63
C SER A 480 0.21 23.60 -17.61
N ILE A 481 0.87 24.02 -16.52
CA ILE A 481 0.28 24.90 -15.50
C ILE A 481 0.08 26.32 -16.06
N SER A 482 1.08 26.90 -16.72
CA SER A 482 0.98 28.25 -17.31
C SER A 482 -0.08 28.35 -18.39
N GLY A 483 -0.34 27.30 -19.15
CA GLY A 483 -1.42 27.20 -20.12
C GLY A 483 -2.83 27.25 -19.51
N ILE A 484 -2.99 26.80 -18.25
CA ILE A 484 -4.25 26.86 -17.51
C ILE A 484 -4.53 28.30 -17.04
N PHE A 485 -3.49 29.01 -16.58
CA PHE A 485 -3.63 30.41 -16.14
C PHE A 485 -3.83 31.42 -17.30
N LYS A 486 -3.41 31.10 -18.52
CA LYS A 486 -3.63 31.94 -19.72
C LYS A 486 -5.01 31.77 -20.36
N ARG A 487 -5.78 30.73 -19.96
CA ARG A 487 -7.14 30.47 -20.48
C ARG A 487 -8.26 30.90 -19.53
N LYS A 488 -7.94 31.48 -18.39
CA LYS A 488 -8.83 32.25 -17.51
C LYS A 488 -8.60 33.73 -17.69
#